data_3977c7d8aa9b79dfe65fbd4a34c343db
#
_entry.id   3977c7d8aa9b79dfe65fbd4a34c343db
#
_cell.length_a   1.000
_cell.length_b   1.000
_cell.length_c   1.000
_cell.angle_alpha   90.00
_cell.angle_beta   90.00
_cell.angle_gamma   90.00
#
_symmetry.space_group_name_H-M   'P 1'
#
loop_
_entity.id
_entity.type
_entity.pdbx_description
1 polymer ?
#
loop_
_entity_poly.entity_id
_entity_poly.type
_entity_poly.pdbx_seq_one_letter_code
_entity_poly.pdbx_strand_id
1 'polypeptide(L)'
;MRTSIKLLLVALPLLLAGCALTPEYQRPTMMIPSDWDNAVPGHAAAVDETWWQRFGSAELAELMAEAMVANQDLAVALARIEQARATARGASAGRLPDVSAGLSAGRSRSDGRTRESGQAELSIAYELDLWRANAAAAQAAQARLLASAYDLEAAQLVLQAELATTYFRALALKSRLAIARDNLAIARQLLELVQIRADLGAATELELAQQRTAVLSLEAELPSLQLQL
;
A
#
# COMPACT_ATOMS: atom_id res chain seq x y z
N MET A 1 17.92 47.25 44.63
CA MET A 1 17.08 47.32 43.41
C MET A 1 17.81 46.89 42.12
N ARG A 2 19.06 47.30 41.84
CA ARG A 2 19.77 46.92 40.60
C ARG A 2 20.13 45.42 40.49
N THR A 3 20.43 44.75 41.60
CA THR A 3 20.75 43.32 41.68
C THR A 3 19.52 42.42 41.42
N SER A 4 18.35 42.80 41.95
CA SER A 4 17.09 42.05 41.79
C SER A 4 16.62 42.09 40.33
N ILE A 5 16.79 43.21 39.62
CA ILE A 5 16.39 43.33 38.21
C ILE A 5 17.30 42.47 37.32
N LYS A 6 18.62 42.38 37.63
CA LYS A 6 19.56 41.52 36.90
C LYS A 6 19.25 40.04 37.10
N LEU A 7 18.87 39.63 38.29
CA LEU A 7 18.43 38.24 38.55
C LEU A 7 17.12 37.89 37.83
N LEU A 8 16.17 38.83 37.75
CA LEU A 8 14.91 38.64 37.02
C LEU A 8 15.15 38.54 35.48
N LEU A 9 16.09 39.33 34.94
CA LEU A 9 16.46 39.32 33.53
C LEU A 9 17.20 38.05 33.11
N VAL A 10 17.87 37.35 34.02
CA VAL A 10 18.52 36.05 33.75
C VAL A 10 17.58 34.87 34.01
N ALA A 11 16.68 34.96 34.99
CA ALA A 11 15.73 33.90 35.32
C ALA A 11 14.61 33.76 34.31
N LEU A 12 14.16 34.85 33.66
CA LEU A 12 13.06 34.85 32.68
C LEU A 12 13.38 34.03 31.45
N PRO A 13 14.54 34.14 30.77
CA PRO A 13 14.87 33.28 29.61
C PRO A 13 15.12 31.81 29.99
N LEU A 14 15.58 31.51 31.21
CA LEU A 14 15.72 30.13 31.69
C LEU A 14 14.35 29.43 31.88
N LEU A 15 13.33 30.16 32.32
CA LEU A 15 11.97 29.64 32.48
C LEU A 15 11.27 29.43 31.11
N LEU A 16 11.64 30.19 30.09
CA LEU A 16 11.10 30.05 28.71
C LEU A 16 11.78 28.93 27.91
N ALA A 17 13.01 28.53 28.23
CA ALA A 17 13.73 27.47 27.54
C ALA A 17 13.16 26.05 27.78
N GLY A 18 12.37 25.87 28.86
CA GLY A 18 11.80 24.56 29.24
C GLY A 18 10.46 24.20 28.63
N CYS A 19 9.85 25.05 27.80
CA CYS A 19 8.44 24.88 27.40
C CYS A 19 8.23 24.16 26.06
N ALA A 20 9.23 23.61 25.40
CA ALA A 20 9.03 22.80 24.21
C ALA A 20 8.82 21.32 24.60
N LEU A 21 7.58 20.89 24.73
CA LEU A 21 7.19 19.51 25.07
C LEU A 21 7.19 18.56 23.86
N THR A 22 7.64 19.00 22.69
CA THR A 22 7.66 18.17 21.50
C THR A 22 8.86 17.22 21.57
N PRO A 23 8.65 15.88 21.68
CA PRO A 23 9.75 14.94 21.67
C PRO A 23 10.44 14.94 20.29
N GLU A 24 11.76 14.82 20.30
CA GLU A 24 12.50 14.58 19.07
C GLU A 24 12.22 13.17 18.57
N TYR A 25 11.94 13.03 17.27
CA TYR A 25 11.72 11.71 16.68
C TYR A 25 13.00 10.89 16.76
N GLN A 26 12.92 9.75 17.44
CA GLN A 26 13.98 8.74 17.46
C GLN A 26 13.44 7.46 16.79
N ARG A 27 14.19 6.99 15.81
CA ARG A 27 13.85 5.72 15.15
C ARG A 27 13.88 4.60 16.19
N PRO A 28 12.78 3.82 16.37
CA PRO A 28 12.79 2.70 17.29
C PRO A 28 13.88 1.69 16.90
N THR A 29 14.66 1.24 17.90
CA THR A 29 15.60 0.13 17.71
C THR A 29 14.81 -1.17 17.67
N MET A 30 14.70 -1.77 16.49
CA MET A 30 14.12 -3.11 16.36
C MET A 30 15.21 -4.14 16.65
N MET A 31 14.90 -5.16 17.48
CA MET A 31 15.75 -6.34 17.64
C MET A 31 15.60 -7.22 16.40
N ILE A 32 16.32 -6.86 15.34
CA ILE A 32 16.43 -7.71 14.16
C ILE A 32 17.66 -8.59 14.36
N PRO A 33 17.59 -9.92 14.18
CA PRO A 33 18.77 -10.78 14.19
C PRO A 33 19.82 -10.23 13.22
N SER A 34 21.08 -10.21 13.66
CA SER A 34 22.19 -9.70 12.83
C SER A 34 22.44 -10.57 11.61
N ASP A 35 22.10 -11.84 11.73
CA ASP A 35 22.31 -12.84 10.70
C ASP A 35 21.05 -13.69 10.50
N TRP A 36 20.79 -14.07 9.25
CA TRP A 36 19.76 -15.05 8.88
C TRP A 36 20.43 -16.41 8.75
N ASP A 37 19.79 -17.50 9.21
CA ASP A 37 20.33 -18.86 9.17
C ASP A 37 20.80 -19.30 7.78
N ASN A 38 20.20 -18.74 6.72
CA ASN A 38 20.53 -19.00 5.31
C ASN A 38 21.12 -17.77 4.60
N ALA A 39 21.74 -16.85 5.33
CA ALA A 39 22.38 -15.70 4.72
C ALA A 39 23.58 -16.13 3.88
N VAL A 40 23.57 -15.78 2.60
CA VAL A 40 24.74 -15.93 1.73
C VAL A 40 25.70 -14.77 2.04
N PRO A 41 26.94 -15.06 2.50
CA PRO A 41 27.90 -14.01 2.81
C PRO A 41 28.10 -13.04 1.63
N GLY A 42 27.99 -11.76 1.88
CA GLY A 42 28.15 -10.71 0.86
C GLY A 42 26.87 -10.30 0.12
N HIS A 43 25.71 -10.87 0.44
CA HIS A 43 24.42 -10.55 -0.18
C HIS A 43 23.47 -9.82 0.77
N ALA A 44 23.97 -8.97 1.64
CA ALA A 44 23.14 -7.98 2.35
C ALA A 44 22.69 -6.88 1.36
N ALA A 45 22.04 -7.28 0.28
CA ALA A 45 21.50 -6.33 -0.68
C ALA A 45 20.11 -5.91 -0.24
N ALA A 46 19.86 -4.60 -0.22
CA ALA A 46 18.51 -4.08 -0.29
C ALA A 46 17.74 -4.82 -1.40
N VAL A 47 16.44 -5.06 -1.20
CA VAL A 47 15.61 -5.67 -2.23
C VAL A 47 15.74 -4.81 -3.48
N ASP A 48 16.28 -5.39 -4.56
CA ASP A 48 16.40 -4.73 -5.85
C ASP A 48 15.00 -4.33 -6.33
N GLU A 49 14.83 -3.09 -6.78
CA GLU A 49 13.54 -2.60 -7.29
C GLU A 49 13.03 -3.43 -8.49
N THR A 50 13.90 -4.21 -9.09
CA THR A 50 13.62 -5.07 -10.25
C THR A 50 13.87 -6.55 -9.97
N TRP A 51 13.71 -6.99 -8.71
CA TRP A 51 14.00 -8.34 -8.24
C TRP A 51 13.35 -9.47 -9.08
N TRP A 52 12.19 -9.20 -9.69
CA TRP A 52 11.48 -10.17 -10.55
C TRP A 52 12.21 -10.48 -11.86
N GLN A 53 13.11 -9.62 -12.33
CA GLN A 53 13.91 -9.87 -13.53
C GLN A 53 14.84 -11.08 -13.38
N ARG A 54 15.19 -11.43 -12.13
CA ARG A 54 16.00 -12.62 -11.82
C ARG A 54 15.35 -13.94 -12.24
N PHE A 55 14.02 -13.94 -12.44
CA PHE A 55 13.30 -15.11 -12.95
C PHE A 55 13.44 -15.31 -14.46
N GLY A 56 13.98 -14.34 -15.19
CA GLY A 56 14.25 -14.45 -16.64
C GLY A 56 12.99 -14.53 -17.51
N SER A 57 11.83 -14.13 -17.00
CA SER A 57 10.56 -14.13 -17.74
C SER A 57 10.25 -12.75 -18.30
N ALA A 58 10.27 -12.62 -19.64
CA ALA A 58 9.87 -11.40 -20.33
C ALA A 58 8.38 -11.08 -20.10
N GLU A 59 7.52 -12.12 -20.14
CA GLU A 59 6.08 -11.97 -19.86
C GLU A 59 5.81 -11.39 -18.47
N LEU A 60 6.51 -11.90 -17.44
CA LEU A 60 6.40 -11.36 -16.09
C LEU A 60 6.85 -9.90 -16.02
N ALA A 61 7.92 -9.54 -16.74
CA ALA A 61 8.41 -8.17 -16.74
C ALA A 61 7.43 -7.20 -17.42
N GLU A 62 6.77 -7.61 -18.50
CA GLU A 62 5.72 -6.82 -19.17
C GLU A 62 4.50 -6.63 -18.26
N LEU A 63 4.03 -7.71 -17.61
CA LEU A 63 2.92 -7.63 -16.66
C LEU A 63 3.24 -6.73 -15.47
N MET A 64 4.48 -6.77 -14.96
CA MET A 64 4.93 -5.85 -13.90
C MET A 64 4.89 -4.41 -14.35
N ALA A 65 5.39 -4.10 -15.54
CA ALA A 65 5.38 -2.73 -16.06
C ALA A 65 3.95 -2.21 -16.25
N GLU A 66 3.04 -3.03 -16.77
CA GLU A 66 1.63 -2.68 -16.91
C GLU A 66 0.95 -2.47 -15.55
N ALA A 67 1.15 -3.38 -14.61
CA ALA A 67 0.54 -3.29 -13.27
C ALA A 67 0.98 -2.04 -12.52
N MET A 68 2.25 -1.66 -12.59
CA MET A 68 2.76 -0.46 -11.92
C MET A 68 2.13 0.84 -12.46
N VAL A 69 1.67 0.85 -13.71
CA VAL A 69 1.04 2.04 -14.32
C VAL A 69 -0.48 2.01 -14.18
N ALA A 70 -1.11 0.84 -14.33
CA ALA A 70 -2.55 0.72 -14.45
C ALA A 70 -3.28 0.41 -13.11
N ASN A 71 -2.53 0.07 -12.05
CA ASN A 71 -3.15 -0.33 -10.78
C ASN A 71 -3.81 0.86 -10.07
N GLN A 72 -5.10 0.72 -9.76
CA GLN A 72 -5.91 1.77 -9.13
C GLN A 72 -5.55 1.99 -7.66
N ASP A 73 -5.07 0.98 -6.94
CA ASP A 73 -4.67 1.13 -5.54
C ASP A 73 -3.40 1.98 -5.42
N LEU A 74 -2.48 1.88 -6.39
CA LEU A 74 -1.33 2.79 -6.48
C LEU A 74 -1.77 4.22 -6.79
N ALA A 75 -2.76 4.40 -7.66
CA ALA A 75 -3.33 5.72 -7.94
C ALA A 75 -3.96 6.34 -6.67
N VAL A 76 -4.68 5.54 -5.87
CA VAL A 76 -5.21 5.97 -4.56
C VAL A 76 -4.08 6.33 -3.59
N ALA A 77 -3.01 5.54 -3.54
CA ALA A 77 -1.86 5.84 -2.68
C ALA A 77 -1.19 7.17 -3.06
N LEU A 78 -1.03 7.44 -4.36
CA LEU A 78 -0.53 8.72 -4.86
C LEU A 78 -1.45 9.89 -4.46
N ALA A 79 -2.77 9.73 -4.59
CA ALA A 79 -3.72 10.76 -4.18
C ALA A 79 -3.66 11.04 -2.67
N ARG A 80 -3.40 10.04 -1.84
CA ARG A 80 -3.18 10.19 -0.39
C ARG A 80 -1.93 11.00 -0.07
N ILE A 81 -0.86 10.86 -0.85
CA ILE A 81 0.34 11.69 -0.71
C ILE A 81 -0.01 13.16 -1.01
N GLU A 82 -0.77 13.45 -2.07
CA GLU A 82 -1.19 14.82 -2.37
C GLU A 82 -2.08 15.40 -1.27
N GLN A 83 -3.00 14.61 -0.72
CA GLN A 83 -3.82 15.00 0.43
C GLN A 83 -2.97 15.30 1.66
N ALA A 84 -2.01 14.41 2.00
CA ALA A 84 -1.10 14.61 3.12
C ALA A 84 -0.23 15.86 2.93
N ARG A 85 0.22 16.12 1.70
CA ARG A 85 0.97 17.33 1.32
C ARG A 85 0.15 18.60 1.51
N ALA A 86 -1.12 18.60 1.10
CA ALA A 86 -2.03 19.73 1.32
C ALA A 86 -2.26 19.96 2.82
N THR A 87 -2.45 18.89 3.60
CA THR A 87 -2.61 18.94 5.06
C THR A 87 -1.36 19.52 5.74
N ALA A 88 -0.15 19.09 5.31
CA ALA A 88 1.11 19.62 5.84
C ALA A 88 1.30 21.12 5.52
N ARG A 89 0.89 21.57 4.33
CA ARG A 89 0.87 23.00 3.98
C ARG A 89 -0.10 23.77 4.87
N GLY A 90 -1.32 23.25 5.06
CA GLY A 90 -2.33 23.87 5.94
C GLY A 90 -1.85 23.99 7.38
N ALA A 91 -1.26 22.91 7.95
CA ALA A 91 -0.68 22.95 9.29
C ALA A 91 0.48 23.96 9.40
N SER A 92 1.29 24.10 8.36
CA SER A 92 2.39 25.07 8.31
C SER A 92 1.88 26.51 8.20
N ALA A 93 0.74 26.73 7.54
CA ALA A 93 0.09 28.04 7.41
C ALA A 93 -0.38 28.58 8.76
N GLY A 94 -0.76 27.70 9.73
CA GLY A 94 -1.11 28.09 11.10
C GLY A 94 0.01 28.79 11.89
N ARG A 95 1.24 28.82 11.35
CA ARG A 95 2.40 29.55 11.90
C ARG A 95 2.56 30.96 11.32
N LEU A 96 1.71 31.32 10.36
CA LEU A 96 1.72 32.62 9.70
C LEU A 96 0.55 33.46 10.18
N PRO A 97 0.60 34.82 10.05
CA PRO A 97 -0.57 35.66 10.28
C PRO A 97 -1.71 35.27 9.33
N ASP A 98 -2.91 35.20 9.88
CA ASP A 98 -4.14 35.10 9.11
C ASP A 98 -4.56 36.48 8.62
N VAL A 99 -4.79 36.60 7.33
CA VAL A 99 -5.23 37.85 6.70
C VAL A 99 -6.55 37.58 5.97
N SER A 100 -7.61 38.21 6.45
CA SER A 100 -8.92 38.10 5.84
C SER A 100 -9.44 39.46 5.37
N ALA A 101 -10.12 39.48 4.21
CA ALA A 101 -10.79 40.63 3.69
C ALA A 101 -12.26 40.31 3.42
N GLY A 102 -13.15 41.14 3.94
CA GLY A 102 -14.59 41.02 3.80
C GLY A 102 -15.19 42.24 3.10
N LEU A 103 -16.10 42.01 2.15
CA LEU A 103 -16.95 43.02 1.56
C LEU A 103 -18.39 42.58 1.75
N SER A 104 -19.20 43.45 2.34
CA SER A 104 -20.63 43.24 2.46
C SER A 104 -21.42 44.46 2.00
N ALA A 105 -22.52 44.24 1.29
CA ALA A 105 -23.46 45.25 0.92
C ALA A 105 -24.87 44.79 1.27
N GLY A 106 -25.62 45.66 1.89
CA GLY A 106 -26.99 45.39 2.34
C GLY A 106 -27.94 46.50 1.94
N ARG A 107 -29.17 46.14 1.58
CA ARG A 107 -30.28 47.08 1.39
C ARG A 107 -31.41 46.65 2.32
N SER A 108 -31.82 47.52 3.21
CA SER A 108 -32.95 47.32 4.10
C SER A 108 -34.04 48.35 3.84
N ARG A 109 -35.31 47.97 3.99
CA ARG A 109 -36.47 48.86 3.87
C ARG A 109 -37.26 48.75 5.16
N SER A 110 -37.41 49.89 5.86
CA SER A 110 -38.23 50.02 7.04
C SER A 110 -38.98 51.34 6.98
N ASP A 111 -40.26 51.34 7.35
CA ASP A 111 -41.13 52.52 7.36
C ASP A 111 -41.16 53.32 6.03
N GLY A 112 -41.16 52.61 4.90
CA GLY A 112 -41.18 53.23 3.56
C GLY A 112 -39.82 53.80 3.13
N ARG A 113 -38.80 53.78 3.94
CA ARG A 113 -37.45 54.28 3.67
C ARG A 113 -36.51 53.15 3.32
N THR A 114 -35.77 53.29 2.22
CA THR A 114 -34.71 52.36 1.84
C THR A 114 -33.39 52.87 2.39
N ARG A 115 -32.66 52.02 3.08
CA ARG A 115 -31.29 52.28 3.54
C ARG A 115 -30.35 51.31 2.84
N GLU A 116 -29.32 51.83 2.25
CA GLU A 116 -28.21 51.05 1.68
C GLU A 116 -27.00 51.15 2.64
N SER A 117 -26.32 50.04 2.84
CA SER A 117 -25.10 49.99 3.64
C SER A 117 -24.06 49.19 2.89
N GLY A 118 -22.82 49.62 2.93
CA GLY A 118 -21.66 48.90 2.43
C GLY A 118 -20.60 48.89 3.51
N GLN A 119 -19.96 47.75 3.71
CA GLN A 119 -18.88 47.60 4.64
C GLN A 119 -17.73 46.88 3.94
N ALA A 120 -16.52 47.40 4.12
CA ALA A 120 -15.29 46.75 3.75
C ALA A 120 -14.48 46.54 5.03
N GLU A 121 -13.98 45.34 5.23
CA GLU A 121 -13.23 44.96 6.42
C GLU A 121 -11.94 44.27 5.98
N LEU A 122 -10.82 44.61 6.60
CA LEU A 122 -9.55 43.91 6.54
C LEU A 122 -9.15 43.53 7.95
N SER A 123 -8.98 42.25 8.21
CA SER A 123 -8.57 41.73 9.51
C SER A 123 -7.24 40.99 9.38
N ILE A 124 -6.35 41.26 10.33
CA ILE A 124 -5.07 40.55 10.46
C ILE A 124 -5.02 40.01 11.88
N ALA A 125 -4.90 38.68 12.00
CA ALA A 125 -4.77 37.98 13.29
C ALA A 125 -3.50 37.17 13.29
N TYR A 126 -2.75 37.21 14.41
CA TYR A 126 -1.55 36.41 14.60
C TYR A 126 -1.50 35.86 16.01
N GLU A 127 -1.37 34.54 16.13
CA GLU A 127 -1.17 33.85 17.39
C GLU A 127 0.31 33.55 17.61
N LEU A 128 0.88 34.11 18.68
CA LEU A 128 2.26 33.84 19.05
C LEU A 128 2.39 32.41 19.59
N ASP A 129 3.14 31.57 18.90
CA ASP A 129 3.33 30.14 19.24
C ASP A 129 4.38 29.96 20.34
N LEU A 130 4.10 30.49 21.53
CA LEU A 130 5.04 30.50 22.66
C LEU A 130 5.36 29.08 23.17
N TRP A 131 4.40 28.18 23.10
CA TRP A 131 4.55 26.77 23.51
C TRP A 131 4.81 25.82 22.35
N ARG A 132 5.05 26.36 21.15
CA ARG A 132 5.35 25.61 19.93
C ARG A 132 4.26 24.61 19.50
N ALA A 133 2.99 24.82 19.89
CA ALA A 133 1.88 23.96 19.53
C ALA A 133 1.66 23.90 18.01
N ASN A 134 1.63 25.06 17.34
CA ASN A 134 1.49 25.14 15.89
C ASN A 134 2.73 24.58 15.15
N ALA A 135 3.93 24.80 15.71
CA ALA A 135 5.16 24.20 15.18
C ALA A 135 5.12 22.67 15.30
N ALA A 136 4.67 22.12 16.42
CA ALA A 136 4.51 20.67 16.63
C ALA A 136 3.45 20.07 15.71
N ALA A 137 2.33 20.76 15.49
CA ALA A 137 1.30 20.35 14.54
C ALA A 137 1.81 20.28 13.11
N ALA A 138 2.60 21.28 12.67
CA ALA A 138 3.24 21.29 11.37
C ALA A 138 4.25 20.13 11.22
N GLN A 139 5.07 19.87 12.25
CA GLN A 139 6.02 18.76 12.26
C GLN A 139 5.31 17.40 12.20
N ALA A 140 4.22 17.22 12.95
CA ALA A 140 3.41 16.00 12.90
C ALA A 140 2.79 15.78 11.51
N ALA A 141 2.30 16.84 10.86
CA ALA A 141 1.76 16.76 9.51
C ALA A 141 2.85 16.41 8.46
N GLN A 142 4.06 16.93 8.61
CA GLN A 142 5.21 16.55 7.78
C GLN A 142 5.60 15.07 7.98
N ALA A 143 5.59 14.57 9.21
CA ALA A 143 5.86 13.16 9.48
C ALA A 143 4.80 12.24 8.84
N ARG A 144 3.52 12.66 8.85
CA ARG A 144 2.43 11.93 8.16
C ARG A 144 2.60 11.92 6.63
N LEU A 145 3.06 13.04 6.06
CA LEU A 145 3.38 13.09 4.62
C LEU A 145 4.50 12.09 4.28
N LEU A 146 5.56 12.04 5.10
CA LEU A 146 6.63 11.07 4.92
C LEU A 146 6.12 9.62 5.06
N ALA A 147 5.27 9.35 6.06
CA ALA A 147 4.64 8.05 6.22
C ALA A 147 3.84 7.63 4.98
N SER A 148 3.05 8.56 4.38
CA SER A 148 2.29 8.28 3.16
C SER A 148 3.19 7.93 1.95
N ALA A 149 4.41 8.47 1.90
CA ALA A 149 5.39 8.10 0.86
C ALA A 149 5.87 6.65 1.05
N TYR A 150 6.19 6.25 2.28
CA TYR A 150 6.54 4.86 2.58
C TYR A 150 5.37 3.87 2.39
N ASP A 151 4.13 4.31 2.64
CA ASP A 151 2.93 3.51 2.35
C ASP A 151 2.81 3.20 0.85
N LEU A 152 3.16 4.15 -0.02
CA LEU A 152 3.20 3.92 -1.46
C LEU A 152 4.27 2.89 -1.84
N GLU A 153 5.49 3.02 -1.29
CA GLU A 153 6.57 2.05 -1.54
C GLU A 153 6.17 0.64 -1.09
N ALA A 154 5.56 0.53 0.09
CA ALA A 154 5.04 -0.73 0.60
C ALA A 154 3.93 -1.32 -0.30
N ALA A 155 2.99 -0.49 -0.77
CA ALA A 155 1.94 -0.92 -1.69
C ALA A 155 2.51 -1.43 -3.03
N GLN A 156 3.53 -0.78 -3.57
CA GLN A 156 4.24 -1.22 -4.76
C GLN A 156 4.88 -2.60 -4.56
N LEU A 157 5.56 -2.81 -3.45
CA LEU A 157 6.20 -4.09 -3.14
C LEU A 157 5.18 -5.22 -2.98
N VAL A 158 4.06 -4.95 -2.32
CA VAL A 158 2.95 -5.91 -2.17
C VAL A 158 2.37 -6.28 -3.53
N LEU A 159 2.07 -5.29 -4.37
CA LEU A 159 1.55 -5.52 -5.72
C LEU A 159 2.49 -6.41 -6.55
N GLN A 160 3.79 -6.11 -6.53
CA GLN A 160 4.81 -6.89 -7.24
C GLN A 160 4.85 -8.35 -6.74
N ALA A 161 4.82 -8.55 -5.42
CA ALA A 161 4.85 -9.88 -4.83
C ALA A 161 3.59 -10.70 -5.16
N GLU A 162 2.42 -10.07 -5.12
CA GLU A 162 1.14 -10.71 -5.46
C GLU A 162 1.07 -11.08 -6.94
N LEU A 163 1.51 -10.17 -7.82
CA LEU A 163 1.56 -10.44 -9.26
C LEU A 163 2.50 -11.59 -9.58
N ALA A 164 3.72 -11.59 -9.04
CA ALA A 164 4.67 -12.68 -9.24
C ALA A 164 4.11 -14.01 -8.73
N THR A 165 3.51 -14.02 -7.54
CA THR A 165 2.91 -15.21 -6.95
C THR A 165 1.78 -15.75 -7.82
N THR A 166 0.91 -14.88 -8.32
CA THR A 166 -0.23 -15.25 -9.18
C THR A 166 0.26 -15.77 -10.53
N TYR A 167 1.26 -15.13 -11.12
CA TYR A 167 1.89 -15.55 -12.36
C TYR A 167 2.45 -16.99 -12.26
N PHE A 168 3.26 -17.27 -11.23
CA PHE A 168 3.81 -18.61 -11.05
C PHE A 168 2.75 -19.64 -10.70
N ARG A 169 1.68 -19.25 -9.97
CA ARG A 169 0.54 -20.12 -9.73
C ARG A 169 -0.16 -20.50 -11.04
N ALA A 170 -0.37 -19.53 -11.94
CA ALA A 170 -0.97 -19.79 -13.25
C ALA A 170 -0.10 -20.72 -14.10
N LEU A 171 1.23 -20.53 -14.10
CA LEU A 171 2.15 -21.44 -14.80
C LEU A 171 2.11 -22.86 -14.21
N ALA A 172 2.09 -22.98 -12.89
CA ALA A 172 1.98 -24.29 -12.24
C ALA A 172 0.65 -24.99 -12.56
N LEU A 173 -0.45 -24.26 -12.60
CA LEU A 173 -1.77 -24.79 -12.99
C LEU A 173 -1.80 -25.22 -14.45
N LYS A 174 -1.23 -24.44 -15.37
CA LYS A 174 -1.07 -24.84 -16.79
C LYS A 174 -0.30 -26.16 -16.91
N SER A 175 0.81 -26.30 -16.19
CA SER A 175 1.61 -27.53 -16.19
C SER A 175 0.83 -28.71 -15.60
N ARG A 176 0.14 -28.52 -14.49
CA ARG A 176 -0.70 -29.56 -13.87
C ARG A 176 -1.83 -30.00 -14.80
N LEU A 177 -2.47 -29.07 -15.49
CA LEU A 177 -3.52 -29.38 -16.46
C LEU A 177 -3.00 -30.19 -17.64
N ALA A 178 -1.79 -29.88 -18.14
CA ALA A 178 -1.13 -30.65 -19.20
C ALA A 178 -0.87 -32.08 -18.72
N ILE A 179 -0.26 -32.26 -17.55
CA ILE A 179 0.02 -33.59 -16.97
C ILE A 179 -1.29 -34.39 -16.73
N ALA A 180 -2.35 -33.74 -16.23
CA ALA A 180 -3.62 -34.41 -16.02
C ALA A 180 -4.25 -34.91 -17.35
N ARG A 181 -4.12 -34.14 -18.43
CA ARG A 181 -4.57 -34.54 -19.77
C ARG A 181 -3.76 -35.73 -20.31
N ASP A 182 -2.44 -35.72 -20.11
CA ASP A 182 -1.57 -36.82 -20.52
C ASP A 182 -1.90 -38.10 -19.75
N ASN A 183 -2.09 -37.99 -18.43
CA ASN A 183 -2.48 -39.11 -17.57
C ASN A 183 -3.85 -39.69 -17.99
N LEU A 184 -4.81 -38.86 -18.33
CA LEU A 184 -6.11 -39.30 -18.85
C LEU A 184 -5.95 -40.03 -20.19
N ALA A 185 -5.10 -39.52 -21.10
CA ALA A 185 -4.84 -40.20 -22.37
C ALA A 185 -4.25 -41.60 -22.19
N ILE A 186 -3.27 -41.74 -21.27
CA ILE A 186 -2.67 -43.03 -20.91
C ILE A 186 -3.70 -43.96 -20.28
N ALA A 187 -4.55 -43.48 -19.36
CA ALA A 187 -5.58 -44.26 -18.72
C ALA A 187 -6.64 -44.77 -19.70
N ARG A 188 -6.98 -43.97 -20.71
CA ARG A 188 -7.89 -44.40 -21.81
C ARG A 188 -7.29 -45.50 -22.69
N GLN A 189 -6.00 -45.39 -23.02
CA GLN A 189 -5.30 -46.47 -23.78
C GLN A 189 -5.23 -47.75 -22.97
N LEU A 190 -5.00 -47.66 -21.65
CA LEU A 190 -5.02 -48.82 -20.78
C LEU A 190 -6.43 -49.45 -20.68
N LEU A 191 -7.48 -48.64 -20.60
CA LEU A 191 -8.86 -49.11 -20.61
C LEU A 191 -9.16 -49.86 -21.89
N GLU A 192 -8.76 -49.36 -23.07
CA GLU A 192 -8.91 -50.04 -24.34
C GLU A 192 -8.24 -51.42 -24.36
N LEU A 193 -7.00 -51.52 -23.86
CA LEU A 193 -6.28 -52.76 -23.73
C LEU A 193 -7.00 -53.77 -22.80
N VAL A 194 -7.46 -53.30 -21.63
CA VAL A 194 -8.21 -54.15 -20.69
C VAL A 194 -9.55 -54.62 -21.29
N GLN A 195 -10.24 -53.77 -22.07
CA GLN A 195 -11.47 -54.12 -22.78
C GLN A 195 -11.20 -55.25 -23.79
N ILE A 196 -10.18 -55.14 -24.63
CA ILE A 196 -9.79 -56.19 -25.59
C ILE A 196 -9.48 -57.50 -24.85
N ARG A 197 -8.75 -57.46 -23.76
CA ARG A 197 -8.46 -58.64 -22.93
C ARG A 197 -9.72 -59.27 -22.32
N ALA A 198 -10.66 -58.45 -21.90
CA ALA A 198 -11.96 -58.93 -21.34
C ALA A 198 -12.77 -59.62 -22.44
N ASP A 199 -12.84 -59.07 -23.62
CA ASP A 199 -13.58 -59.61 -24.79
C ASP A 199 -12.97 -60.99 -25.22
N LEU A 200 -11.69 -61.17 -25.00
CA LEU A 200 -10.98 -62.48 -25.24
C LEU A 200 -11.04 -63.43 -24.03
N GLY A 201 -11.72 -63.08 -22.94
CA GLY A 201 -11.81 -63.88 -21.73
C GLY A 201 -10.51 -63.87 -20.89
N ALA A 202 -9.56 -62.97 -21.15
CA ALA A 202 -8.25 -62.84 -20.53
C ALA A 202 -8.18 -61.74 -19.44
N ALA A 203 -9.30 -61.08 -19.15
CA ALA A 203 -9.48 -60.14 -18.02
C ALA A 203 -10.88 -60.31 -17.43
N THR A 204 -11.02 -59.94 -16.15
CA THR A 204 -12.30 -60.05 -15.44
C THR A 204 -13.18 -58.78 -15.61
N GLU A 205 -14.47 -58.89 -15.43
CA GLU A 205 -15.40 -57.76 -15.38
C GLU A 205 -15.02 -56.79 -14.25
N LEU A 206 -14.44 -57.25 -13.14
CA LEU A 206 -13.96 -56.42 -12.06
C LEU A 206 -12.78 -55.54 -12.50
N GLU A 207 -11.79 -56.11 -13.20
CA GLU A 207 -10.66 -55.36 -13.74
C GLU A 207 -11.12 -54.27 -14.72
N LEU A 208 -12.05 -54.61 -15.58
CA LEU A 208 -12.64 -53.66 -16.53
C LEU A 208 -13.39 -52.52 -15.82
N ALA A 209 -14.21 -52.82 -14.81
CA ALA A 209 -14.95 -51.84 -14.02
C ALA A 209 -14.02 -50.92 -13.24
N GLN A 210 -12.93 -51.45 -12.66
CA GLN A 210 -11.91 -50.67 -11.97
C GLN A 210 -11.20 -49.69 -12.93
N GLN A 211 -10.85 -50.15 -14.13
CA GLN A 211 -10.18 -49.28 -15.09
C GLN A 211 -11.14 -48.18 -15.64
N ARG A 212 -12.42 -48.49 -15.87
CA ARG A 212 -13.43 -47.47 -16.20
C ARG A 212 -13.58 -46.41 -15.12
N THR A 213 -13.59 -46.85 -13.85
CA THR A 213 -13.66 -45.93 -12.70
C THR A 213 -12.45 -45.02 -12.64
N ALA A 214 -11.23 -45.55 -12.90
CA ALA A 214 -10.03 -44.77 -12.94
C ALA A 214 -10.06 -43.69 -14.01
N VAL A 215 -10.53 -44.00 -15.23
CA VAL A 215 -10.69 -43.00 -16.31
C VAL A 215 -11.69 -41.94 -15.92
N LEU A 216 -12.86 -42.30 -15.39
CA LEU A 216 -13.92 -41.35 -14.98
C LEU A 216 -13.43 -40.44 -13.85
N SER A 217 -12.60 -40.93 -12.92
CA SER A 217 -12.03 -40.13 -11.88
C SER A 217 -11.05 -39.08 -12.42
N LEU A 218 -10.20 -39.44 -13.37
CA LEU A 218 -9.29 -38.53 -14.04
C LEU A 218 -10.05 -37.49 -14.91
N GLU A 219 -11.13 -37.92 -15.57
CA GLU A 219 -11.98 -36.98 -16.33
C GLU A 219 -12.65 -35.96 -15.41
N ALA A 220 -13.12 -36.38 -14.20
CA ALA A 220 -13.71 -35.48 -13.25
C ALA A 220 -12.76 -34.46 -12.62
N GLU A 221 -11.46 -34.71 -12.61
CA GLU A 221 -10.46 -33.76 -12.11
C GLU A 221 -10.21 -32.56 -13.06
N LEU A 222 -10.30 -32.77 -14.36
CA LEU A 222 -9.99 -31.74 -15.36
C LEU A 222 -10.78 -30.45 -15.22
N PRO A 223 -12.13 -30.48 -15.06
CA PRO A 223 -12.91 -29.23 -14.91
C PRO A 223 -12.50 -28.43 -13.69
N SER A 224 -12.13 -29.09 -12.60
CA SER A 224 -11.64 -28.43 -11.37
C SER A 224 -10.33 -27.68 -11.61
N LEU A 225 -9.38 -28.28 -12.33
CA LEU A 225 -8.12 -27.64 -12.70
C LEU A 225 -8.32 -26.49 -13.69
N GLN A 226 -9.27 -26.63 -14.62
CA GLN A 226 -9.59 -25.56 -15.57
C GLN A 226 -10.24 -24.35 -14.90
N LEU A 227 -11.06 -24.57 -13.88
CA LEU A 227 -11.71 -23.48 -13.13
C LEU A 227 -10.70 -22.70 -12.28
N GLN A 228 -9.61 -23.34 -11.82
CA GLN A 228 -8.58 -22.70 -11.02
C GLN A 228 -7.62 -21.85 -11.86
N LEU A 229 -7.54 -22.08 -13.16
CA LEU A 229 -6.71 -21.34 -14.12
C LEU A 229 -7.44 -20.08 -14.61
#